data_b51f99da0f1cc4008ca29f07a037192c
#
_entry.id   b51f99da0f1cc4008ca29f07a037192c
#
_cell.length_a   1.000
_cell.length_b   1.000
_cell.length_c   1.000
_cell.angle_alpha   90.00
_cell.angle_beta   90.00
_cell.angle_gamma   90.00
#
_symmetry.space_group_name_H-M   'P 1'
#
loop_
_entity.id
_entity.type
_entity.pdbx_description
1 polymer ?
#
loop_
_entity_poly.entity_id
_entity_poly.type
_entity_poly.pdbx_seq_one_letter_code
_entity_poly.pdbx_strand_id
1 'polypeptide(L)'
;MMKKIHQLSKTSDLKDFEVRSQELLKKHNPTYKYKLWTDDDLEILVKENHPELYKEWDNLKGIHKADLGRYLVLFLEGGFYCDTDFYVSEPFENLKLEEKIYMAPSTPDFLFMEGGMTNYFIYSPPNEQLFLNLIDESLKRIKTYKNNSPAYISSTSGKIMIESVLKRKKYRYDVFDRKQIVNKHCPQTTTDNSFGYHDGGTSRSKKTDSWVNGSVLKLMEVECNIRDKLYIKSNICQFPIVFTFFALILVGLIIYFSIKYYRGYKIKRKTNLTMS
;
A
#
# COMPACT_ATOMS: atom_id res chain seq x y z
N MET A 1 20.97 -13.07 5.74
CA MET A 1 20.15 -12.19 4.86
C MET A 1 20.55 -12.41 3.40
N MET A 2 19.58 -12.66 2.52
CA MET A 2 19.81 -12.84 1.08
C MET A 2 20.21 -11.51 0.44
N LYS A 3 21.36 -11.48 -0.26
CA LYS A 3 21.90 -10.28 -0.92
C LYS A 3 21.45 -10.17 -2.38
N LYS A 4 20.13 -10.12 -2.59
CA LYS A 4 19.49 -9.93 -3.89
C LYS A 4 18.51 -8.78 -3.84
N ILE A 5 18.42 -7.99 -4.90
CA ILE A 5 17.46 -6.89 -5.08
C ILE A 5 16.75 -7.09 -6.40
N HIS A 6 15.43 -7.03 -6.36
CA HIS A 6 14.56 -7.22 -7.51
C HIS A 6 13.67 -5.98 -7.69
N GLN A 7 13.61 -5.50 -8.92
CA GLN A 7 12.62 -4.53 -9.38
C GLN A 7 11.92 -5.11 -10.61
N LEU A 8 10.68 -4.70 -10.84
CA LEU A 8 9.91 -5.08 -12.01
C LEU A 8 9.57 -3.85 -12.84
N SER A 9 9.76 -3.92 -14.14
CA SER A 9 9.31 -2.91 -15.09
C SER A 9 8.74 -3.58 -16.33
N LYS A 10 7.87 -2.89 -17.06
CA LYS A 10 7.32 -3.41 -18.31
C LYS A 10 8.40 -3.73 -19.33
N THR A 11 9.40 -2.87 -19.42
CA THR A 11 10.56 -2.99 -20.35
C THR A 11 11.83 -2.55 -19.65
N SER A 12 12.98 -2.77 -20.30
CA SER A 12 14.27 -2.25 -19.85
C SER A 12 14.44 -0.74 -20.08
N ASP A 13 13.55 -0.10 -20.85
CA ASP A 13 13.53 1.34 -21.08
C ASP A 13 12.86 2.02 -19.90
N LEU A 14 13.65 2.43 -18.93
CA LEU A 14 13.21 3.02 -17.68
C LEU A 14 13.03 4.54 -17.82
N LYS A 15 12.03 5.06 -17.16
CA LYS A 15 11.83 6.52 -17.00
C LYS A 15 12.85 7.09 -16.01
N ASP A 16 13.08 8.40 -16.06
CA ASP A 16 14.06 9.08 -15.20
C ASP A 16 13.92 8.76 -13.71
N PHE A 17 12.69 8.70 -13.20
CA PHE A 17 12.43 8.38 -11.80
C PHE A 17 12.76 6.92 -11.46
N GLU A 18 12.55 5.97 -12.40
CA GLU A 18 12.89 4.55 -12.24
C GLU A 18 14.40 4.36 -12.29
N VAL A 19 15.09 5.06 -13.21
CA VAL A 19 16.55 5.09 -13.28
C VAL A 19 17.14 5.60 -11.96
N ARG A 20 16.62 6.70 -11.44
CA ARG A 20 17.04 7.25 -10.14
C ARG A 20 16.87 6.27 -9.00
N SER A 21 15.73 5.58 -8.93
CA SER A 21 15.49 4.53 -7.93
C SER A 21 16.52 3.41 -8.03
N GLN A 22 16.75 2.91 -9.25
CA GLN A 22 17.74 1.87 -9.53
C GLN A 22 19.16 2.28 -9.12
N GLU A 23 19.58 3.49 -9.45
CA GLU A 23 20.90 4.04 -9.11
C GLU A 23 21.10 4.11 -7.60
N LEU A 24 20.10 4.61 -6.86
CA LEU A 24 20.16 4.69 -5.40
C LEU A 24 20.24 3.29 -4.77
N LEU A 25 19.46 2.33 -5.25
CA LEU A 25 19.52 0.95 -4.77
C LEU A 25 20.91 0.35 -4.97
N LYS A 26 21.50 0.48 -6.15
CA LYS A 26 22.86 -0.01 -6.45
C LYS A 26 23.95 0.71 -5.67
N LYS A 27 23.83 2.05 -5.55
CA LYS A 27 24.77 2.89 -4.80
C LYS A 27 24.85 2.50 -3.33
N HIS A 28 23.71 2.35 -2.67
CA HIS A 28 23.65 2.04 -1.24
C HIS A 28 23.88 0.56 -0.93
N ASN A 29 23.70 -0.32 -1.92
CA ASN A 29 23.82 -1.77 -1.74
C ASN A 29 24.77 -2.42 -2.77
N PRO A 30 26.06 -1.99 -2.86
CA PRO A 30 26.97 -2.41 -3.92
C PRO A 30 27.33 -3.92 -3.89
N THR A 31 27.11 -4.57 -2.74
CA THR A 31 27.37 -6.02 -2.55
C THR A 31 26.17 -6.90 -2.91
N TYR A 32 25.04 -6.30 -3.26
CA TYR A 32 23.83 -7.03 -3.62
C TYR A 32 23.78 -7.30 -5.12
N LYS A 33 23.30 -8.49 -5.50
CA LYS A 33 22.97 -8.81 -6.89
C LYS A 33 21.66 -8.13 -7.25
N TYR A 34 21.71 -7.13 -8.10
CA TYR A 34 20.52 -6.43 -8.59
C TYR A 34 20.02 -7.08 -9.89
N LYS A 35 18.69 -7.29 -9.98
CA LYS A 35 18.02 -7.69 -11.23
C LYS A 35 16.75 -6.84 -11.44
N LEU A 36 16.68 -6.23 -12.64
CA LEU A 36 15.44 -5.71 -13.19
C LEU A 36 14.76 -6.84 -13.98
N TRP A 37 13.52 -7.14 -13.66
CA TRP A 37 12.70 -8.11 -14.37
C TRP A 37 11.77 -7.37 -15.31
N THR A 38 11.83 -7.68 -16.60
CA THR A 38 10.90 -7.19 -17.61
C THR A 38 9.66 -8.08 -17.70
N ASP A 39 8.63 -7.64 -18.43
CA ASP A 39 7.46 -8.49 -18.70
C ASP A 39 7.86 -9.79 -19.40
N ASP A 40 8.84 -9.73 -20.32
CA ASP A 40 9.38 -10.92 -21.04
C ASP A 40 10.12 -11.86 -20.08
N ASP A 41 10.96 -11.32 -19.17
CA ASP A 41 11.64 -12.12 -18.14
C ASP A 41 10.63 -12.83 -17.24
N LEU A 42 9.55 -12.12 -16.85
CA LEU A 42 8.50 -12.69 -16.00
C LEU A 42 7.71 -13.77 -16.73
N GLU A 43 7.43 -13.58 -18.01
CA GLU A 43 6.72 -14.60 -18.81
C GLU A 43 7.51 -15.89 -18.87
N ILE A 44 8.82 -15.82 -19.14
CA ILE A 44 9.73 -16.99 -19.13
C ILE A 44 9.74 -17.62 -17.74
N LEU A 45 9.95 -16.83 -16.69
CA LEU A 45 9.98 -17.31 -15.31
C LEU A 45 8.70 -18.06 -14.92
N VAL A 46 7.54 -17.50 -15.27
CA VAL A 46 6.22 -18.07 -14.96
C VAL A 46 6.02 -19.37 -15.75
N LYS A 47 6.35 -19.37 -17.03
CA LYS A 47 6.24 -20.55 -17.89
C LYS A 47 7.03 -21.75 -17.36
N GLU A 48 8.24 -21.48 -16.88
CA GLU A 48 9.16 -22.52 -16.41
C GLU A 48 8.81 -23.02 -14.99
N ASN A 49 8.29 -22.15 -14.12
CA ASN A 49 8.20 -22.45 -12.69
C ASN A 49 6.79 -22.52 -12.14
N HIS A 50 5.77 -22.01 -12.87
CA HIS A 50 4.38 -22.04 -12.42
C HIS A 50 3.39 -22.21 -13.59
N PRO A 51 3.23 -23.43 -14.10
CA PRO A 51 2.39 -23.71 -15.29
C PRO A 51 0.94 -23.27 -15.15
N GLU A 52 0.36 -23.37 -13.93
CA GLU A 52 -1.03 -22.95 -13.70
C GLU A 52 -1.20 -21.43 -13.79
N LEU A 53 -0.22 -20.66 -13.32
CA LEU A 53 -0.18 -19.21 -13.49
C LEU A 53 0.03 -18.86 -14.97
N TYR A 54 0.90 -19.61 -15.67
CA TYR A 54 1.18 -19.37 -17.08
C TYR A 54 -0.05 -19.53 -17.97
N LYS A 55 -0.93 -20.49 -17.72
CA LYS A 55 -2.19 -20.67 -18.45
C LYS A 55 -3.08 -19.42 -18.41
N GLU A 56 -3.01 -18.65 -17.35
CA GLU A 56 -3.82 -17.45 -17.14
C GLU A 56 -3.07 -16.16 -17.51
N TRP A 57 -1.75 -16.26 -17.77
CA TRP A 57 -0.84 -15.10 -17.85
C TRP A 57 -1.27 -14.05 -18.85
N ASP A 58 -1.66 -14.47 -20.06
CA ASP A 58 -2.06 -13.55 -21.14
C ASP A 58 -3.37 -12.82 -20.84
N ASN A 59 -4.24 -13.41 -20.04
CA ASN A 59 -5.52 -12.83 -19.63
C ASN A 59 -5.37 -11.84 -18.46
N LEU A 60 -4.18 -11.77 -17.84
CA LEU A 60 -3.94 -10.87 -16.72
C LEU A 60 -3.68 -9.44 -17.18
N LYS A 61 -4.20 -8.47 -16.41
CA LYS A 61 -3.82 -7.07 -16.59
C LYS A 61 -2.36 -6.88 -16.18
N GLY A 62 -1.65 -5.91 -16.78
CA GLY A 62 -0.26 -5.63 -16.46
C GLY A 62 0.02 -5.46 -14.96
N ILE A 63 -0.90 -4.81 -14.22
CA ILE A 63 -0.76 -4.67 -12.76
C ILE A 63 -0.87 -6.02 -12.02
N HIS A 64 -1.71 -6.95 -12.47
CA HIS A 64 -1.76 -8.29 -11.91
C HIS A 64 -0.50 -9.08 -12.26
N LYS A 65 0.02 -8.95 -13.50
CA LYS A 65 1.31 -9.57 -13.89
C LYS A 65 2.43 -9.09 -12.97
N ALA A 66 2.50 -7.79 -12.68
CA ALA A 66 3.48 -7.24 -11.76
C ALA A 66 3.30 -7.76 -10.32
N ASP A 67 2.07 -7.81 -9.79
CA ASP A 67 1.81 -8.31 -8.43
C ASP A 67 2.13 -9.80 -8.30
N LEU A 68 1.68 -10.64 -9.25
CA LEU A 68 1.94 -12.08 -9.20
C LEU A 68 3.40 -12.40 -9.52
N GLY A 69 4.00 -11.65 -10.44
CA GLY A 69 5.42 -11.78 -10.81
C GLY A 69 6.34 -11.53 -9.61
N ARG A 70 6.11 -10.45 -8.83
CA ARG A 70 6.92 -10.17 -7.62
C ARG A 70 6.80 -11.28 -6.57
N TYR A 71 5.62 -11.90 -6.42
CA TYR A 71 5.46 -13.01 -5.51
C TYR A 71 6.23 -14.25 -5.97
N LEU A 72 6.18 -14.57 -7.26
CA LEU A 72 6.92 -15.70 -7.82
C LEU A 72 8.44 -15.47 -7.74
N VAL A 73 8.92 -14.27 -8.07
CA VAL A 73 10.34 -13.89 -7.94
C VAL A 73 10.80 -14.06 -6.49
N LEU A 74 10.04 -13.56 -5.51
CA LEU A 74 10.41 -13.69 -4.10
C LEU A 74 10.35 -15.15 -3.61
N PHE A 75 9.40 -15.94 -4.11
CA PHE A 75 9.36 -17.38 -3.80
C PHE A 75 10.61 -18.10 -4.28
N LEU A 76 11.02 -17.88 -5.53
CA LEU A 76 12.13 -18.57 -6.15
C LEU A 76 13.50 -18.05 -5.68
N GLU A 77 13.65 -16.74 -5.63
CA GLU A 77 14.94 -16.08 -5.46
C GLU A 77 15.20 -15.60 -4.03
N GLY A 78 14.15 -15.28 -3.28
CA GLY A 78 14.28 -14.55 -2.02
C GLY A 78 14.88 -13.17 -2.20
N GLY A 79 15.29 -12.51 -1.12
CA GLY A 79 15.91 -11.19 -1.16
C GLY A 79 14.92 -10.04 -1.02
N PHE A 80 15.29 -8.87 -1.51
CA PHE A 80 14.48 -7.66 -1.48
C PHE A 80 13.76 -7.46 -2.80
N TYR A 81 12.47 -7.18 -2.73
CA TYR A 81 11.69 -6.60 -3.82
C TYR A 81 11.40 -5.14 -3.52
N CYS A 82 11.57 -4.29 -4.51
CA CYS A 82 11.25 -2.86 -4.44
C CYS A 82 10.48 -2.44 -5.69
N ASP A 83 9.39 -1.65 -5.55
CA ASP A 83 8.80 -0.97 -6.72
C ASP A 83 9.81 0.01 -7.33
N THR A 84 9.68 0.32 -8.62
CA THR A 84 10.61 1.21 -9.35
C THR A 84 10.52 2.68 -8.93
N ASP A 85 9.55 3.03 -8.10
CA ASP A 85 9.39 4.34 -7.45
C ASP A 85 9.71 4.31 -5.94
N PHE A 86 10.45 3.29 -5.49
CA PHE A 86 11.01 3.22 -4.14
C PHE A 86 12.44 3.75 -4.12
N TYR A 87 12.70 4.72 -3.26
CA TYR A 87 13.98 5.40 -3.12
C TYR A 87 14.60 5.07 -1.77
N VAL A 88 15.83 4.59 -1.77
CA VAL A 88 16.58 4.22 -0.57
C VAL A 88 17.63 5.29 -0.25
N SER A 89 17.87 5.53 1.03
CA SER A 89 18.85 6.49 1.55
C SER A 89 20.01 5.81 2.30
N GLU A 90 19.87 4.53 2.66
CA GLU A 90 20.83 3.78 3.47
C GLU A 90 20.99 2.33 2.98
N PRO A 91 22.10 1.64 3.34
CA PRO A 91 22.30 0.24 3.03
C PRO A 91 21.27 -0.67 3.70
N PHE A 92 20.84 -1.73 3.02
CA PHE A 92 19.89 -2.72 3.55
C PHE A 92 20.36 -3.46 4.80
N GLU A 93 21.67 -3.54 5.00
CA GLU A 93 22.26 -4.08 6.22
C GLU A 93 21.83 -3.33 7.50
N ASN A 94 21.52 -2.04 7.39
CA ASN A 94 21.08 -1.22 8.53
C ASN A 94 19.68 -1.63 9.05
N LEU A 95 18.90 -2.36 8.26
CA LEU A 95 17.59 -2.87 8.70
C LEU A 95 17.69 -3.98 9.74
N LYS A 96 18.83 -4.67 9.87
CA LYS A 96 19.10 -5.75 10.86
C LYS A 96 18.01 -6.82 10.88
N LEU A 97 17.60 -7.31 9.72
CA LEU A 97 16.50 -8.24 9.57
C LEU A 97 16.88 -9.66 10.02
N GLU A 98 15.92 -10.34 10.64
CA GLU A 98 15.94 -11.78 10.84
C GLU A 98 15.58 -12.53 9.54
N GLU A 99 15.78 -13.85 9.53
CA GLU A 99 15.42 -14.69 8.39
C GLU A 99 13.92 -15.06 8.44
N LYS A 100 13.10 -14.08 8.07
CA LYS A 100 11.64 -14.19 7.94
C LYS A 100 11.14 -13.15 6.92
N ILE A 101 9.86 -13.20 6.58
CA ILE A 101 9.26 -12.23 5.66
C ILE A 101 9.08 -10.88 6.38
N TYR A 102 9.43 -9.78 5.69
CA TYR A 102 9.12 -8.41 6.08
C TYR A 102 8.38 -7.72 4.95
N MET A 103 7.27 -7.05 5.27
CA MET A 103 6.47 -6.30 4.30
C MET A 103 6.35 -4.84 4.70
N ALA A 104 6.28 -3.96 3.71
CA ALA A 104 6.13 -2.54 3.99
C ALA A 104 4.76 -2.24 4.63
N PRO A 105 4.71 -1.30 5.58
CA PRO A 105 3.45 -0.82 6.11
C PRO A 105 2.68 -0.05 5.03
N SER A 106 1.37 -0.26 4.96
CA SER A 106 0.52 0.61 4.15
C SER A 106 0.16 1.87 4.92
N THR A 107 -0.13 2.96 4.19
CA THR A 107 -0.84 4.09 4.79
C THR A 107 -2.21 3.60 5.28
N PRO A 108 -2.69 4.09 6.43
CA PRO A 108 -4.07 3.83 6.84
C PRO A 108 -5.05 4.31 5.78
N ASP A 109 -6.07 3.51 5.48
CA ASP A 109 -7.07 3.87 4.47
C ASP A 109 -8.06 4.93 4.99
N PHE A 110 -8.08 5.16 6.31
CA PHE A 110 -8.94 6.14 6.98
C PHE A 110 -8.36 6.55 8.34
N LEU A 111 -8.81 7.69 8.88
CA LEU A 111 -8.36 8.33 10.13
C LEU A 111 -8.19 7.38 11.34
N PHE A 112 -8.85 6.24 11.37
CA PHE A 112 -8.98 5.37 12.54
C PHE A 112 -8.62 3.90 12.28
N MET A 113 -8.16 3.56 11.06
CA MET A 113 -7.75 2.20 10.74
C MET A 113 -6.24 2.05 10.88
N GLU A 114 -5.81 1.01 11.58
CA GLU A 114 -4.42 0.58 11.50
C GLU A 114 -4.12 0.24 10.04
N GLY A 115 -3.13 0.92 9.47
CA GLY A 115 -2.68 0.60 8.12
C GLY A 115 -2.15 -0.83 8.11
N GLY A 116 -2.63 -1.63 7.18
CA GLY A 116 -2.15 -2.98 6.97
C GLY A 116 -0.76 -3.02 6.31
N MET A 117 -0.54 -4.05 5.51
CA MET A 117 0.69 -4.26 4.76
C MET A 117 0.46 -4.02 3.27
N THR A 118 1.54 -3.71 2.59
CA THR A 118 1.56 -3.54 1.14
C THR A 118 2.78 -4.22 0.53
N ASN A 119 2.79 -4.35 -0.78
CA ASN A 119 3.75 -5.14 -1.53
C ASN A 119 4.76 -4.32 -2.34
N TYR A 120 4.90 -3.02 -2.07
CA TYR A 120 5.87 -2.18 -2.78
C TYR A 120 7.32 -2.36 -2.29
N PHE A 121 7.52 -2.86 -1.07
CA PHE A 121 8.81 -3.19 -0.51
C PHE A 121 8.70 -4.42 0.38
N ILE A 122 9.40 -5.49 0.02
CA ILE A 122 9.33 -6.79 0.70
C ILE A 122 10.75 -7.35 0.83
N TYR A 123 11.07 -7.93 1.98
CA TYR A 123 12.20 -8.84 2.14
C TYR A 123 11.67 -10.24 2.45
N SER A 124 12.31 -11.27 1.87
CA SER A 124 11.97 -12.65 2.17
C SER A 124 13.16 -13.60 1.98
N PRO A 125 13.27 -14.65 2.80
CA PRO A 125 13.94 -15.88 2.40
C PRO A 125 13.25 -16.49 1.15
N PRO A 126 13.94 -17.32 0.35
CA PRO A 126 13.30 -18.05 -0.73
C PRO A 126 12.41 -19.18 -0.19
N ASN A 127 11.55 -19.73 -1.04
CA ASN A 127 10.67 -20.88 -0.77
C ASN A 127 9.61 -20.62 0.31
N GLU A 128 9.27 -19.37 0.59
CA GLU A 128 8.21 -19.03 1.55
C GLU A 128 6.83 -19.29 0.94
N GLN A 129 6.10 -20.27 1.49
CA GLN A 129 4.79 -20.72 1.01
C GLN A 129 3.73 -19.62 0.93
N LEU A 130 3.91 -18.53 1.66
CA LEU A 130 3.03 -17.37 1.60
C LEU A 130 2.85 -16.90 0.15
N PHE A 131 3.93 -16.80 -0.62
CA PHE A 131 3.88 -16.23 -1.98
C PHE A 131 3.08 -17.10 -2.95
N LEU A 132 3.22 -18.42 -2.89
CA LEU A 132 2.36 -19.32 -3.69
C LEU A 132 0.89 -19.19 -3.30
N ASN A 133 0.60 -19.10 -1.99
CA ASN A 133 -0.78 -18.89 -1.53
C ASN A 133 -1.35 -17.52 -1.95
N LEU A 134 -0.51 -16.48 -2.06
CA LEU A 134 -0.91 -15.18 -2.61
C LEU A 134 -1.22 -15.27 -4.11
N ILE A 135 -0.44 -16.02 -4.88
CA ILE A 135 -0.67 -16.26 -6.32
C ILE A 135 -2.01 -17.00 -6.50
N ASP A 136 -2.22 -18.11 -5.80
CA ASP A 136 -3.42 -18.92 -5.90
C ASP A 136 -4.69 -18.15 -5.54
N GLU A 137 -4.65 -17.42 -4.42
CA GLU A 137 -5.79 -16.60 -3.99
C GLU A 137 -6.06 -15.45 -4.97
N SER A 138 -5.00 -14.84 -5.54
CA SER A 138 -5.13 -13.81 -6.57
C SER A 138 -5.84 -14.34 -7.81
N LEU A 139 -5.39 -15.46 -8.36
CA LEU A 139 -6.01 -16.10 -9.53
C LEU A 139 -7.47 -16.43 -9.30
N LYS A 140 -7.80 -16.98 -8.13
CA LYS A 140 -9.18 -17.27 -7.72
C LYS A 140 -10.03 -16.00 -7.71
N ARG A 141 -9.53 -14.91 -7.11
CA ARG A 141 -10.28 -13.65 -7.00
C ARG A 141 -10.41 -12.93 -8.33
N ILE A 142 -9.39 -12.94 -9.17
CA ILE A 142 -9.44 -12.36 -10.52
C ILE A 142 -10.57 -13.00 -11.35
N LYS A 143 -10.77 -14.32 -11.21
CA LYS A 143 -11.86 -15.05 -11.90
C LYS A 143 -13.25 -14.75 -11.33
N THR A 144 -13.35 -14.46 -10.05
CA THR A 144 -14.66 -14.33 -9.36
C THR A 144 -15.12 -12.89 -9.18
N TYR A 145 -14.22 -11.94 -9.04
CA TYR A 145 -14.57 -10.55 -8.71
C TYR A 145 -14.87 -9.74 -9.97
N LYS A 146 -15.92 -8.92 -9.92
CA LYS A 146 -16.26 -8.01 -11.02
C LYS A 146 -15.25 -6.85 -11.09
N ASN A 147 -14.74 -6.59 -12.29
CA ASN A 147 -13.70 -5.58 -12.55
C ASN A 147 -14.22 -4.12 -12.59
N ASN A 148 -15.29 -3.79 -11.89
CA ASN A 148 -15.89 -2.46 -11.84
C ASN A 148 -15.77 -1.78 -10.47
N SER A 149 -15.11 -2.42 -9.51
CA SER A 149 -14.87 -1.84 -8.18
C SER A 149 -13.60 -1.00 -8.16
N PRO A 150 -13.59 0.20 -7.57
CA PRO A 150 -12.36 0.97 -7.31
C PRO A 150 -11.32 0.19 -6.52
N ALA A 151 -11.76 -0.71 -5.64
CA ALA A 151 -10.89 -1.59 -4.85
C ALA A 151 -10.50 -2.90 -5.58
N TYR A 152 -10.82 -3.06 -6.88
CA TYR A 152 -10.63 -4.33 -7.59
C TYR A 152 -9.21 -4.86 -7.49
N ILE A 153 -8.20 -4.05 -7.80
CA ILE A 153 -6.79 -4.47 -7.74
C ILE A 153 -6.38 -4.79 -6.30
N SER A 154 -6.71 -3.92 -5.35
CA SER A 154 -6.41 -4.15 -3.94
C SER A 154 -7.04 -5.43 -3.40
N SER A 155 -8.25 -5.77 -3.88
CA SER A 155 -9.00 -6.96 -3.46
C SER A 155 -8.56 -8.24 -4.17
N THR A 156 -7.95 -8.16 -5.36
CA THR A 156 -7.58 -9.33 -6.17
C THR A 156 -6.10 -9.70 -6.07
N SER A 157 -5.18 -8.74 -6.01
CA SER A 157 -3.74 -9.02 -5.95
C SER A 157 -2.97 -8.15 -4.95
N GLY A 158 -3.60 -7.05 -4.45
CA GLY A 158 -2.96 -6.09 -3.58
C GLY A 158 -3.30 -6.28 -2.09
N LYS A 159 -3.26 -5.18 -1.35
CA LYS A 159 -3.35 -5.09 0.11
C LYS A 159 -4.48 -5.91 0.74
N ILE A 160 -5.73 -5.72 0.29
CA ILE A 160 -6.90 -6.39 0.88
C ILE A 160 -6.79 -7.92 0.73
N MET A 161 -6.29 -8.37 -0.42
CA MET A 161 -6.06 -9.79 -0.66
C MET A 161 -4.95 -10.33 0.25
N ILE A 162 -3.80 -9.66 0.34
CA ILE A 162 -2.67 -10.05 1.20
C ILE A 162 -3.14 -10.20 2.64
N GLU A 163 -3.78 -9.19 3.20
CA GLU A 163 -4.29 -9.22 4.57
C GLU A 163 -5.26 -10.38 4.82
N SER A 164 -6.11 -10.69 3.85
CA SER A 164 -7.06 -11.79 3.99
C SER A 164 -6.37 -13.17 4.00
N VAL A 165 -5.28 -13.34 3.24
CA VAL A 165 -4.48 -14.57 3.23
C VAL A 165 -3.74 -14.72 4.56
N LEU A 166 -3.11 -13.66 5.04
CA LEU A 166 -2.38 -13.65 6.30
C LEU A 166 -3.27 -13.95 7.52
N LYS A 167 -4.53 -13.50 7.50
CA LYS A 167 -5.50 -13.79 8.57
C LYS A 167 -5.96 -15.25 8.60
N ARG A 168 -5.89 -15.98 7.48
CA ARG A 168 -6.38 -17.38 7.40
C ARG A 168 -5.37 -18.42 7.86
N LYS A 169 -4.08 -18.13 7.75
CA LYS A 169 -2.99 -19.06 8.12
C LYS A 169 -1.92 -18.32 8.92
N LYS A 170 -1.26 -19.04 9.82
CA LYS A 170 -0.09 -18.52 10.50
C LYS A 170 1.11 -18.56 9.56
N TYR A 171 1.66 -17.38 9.26
CA TYR A 171 2.93 -17.20 8.57
C TYR A 171 3.92 -16.51 9.50
N ARG A 172 5.21 -16.74 9.30
CA ARG A 172 6.27 -16.07 10.03
C ARG A 172 6.65 -14.79 9.28
N TYR A 173 6.05 -13.68 9.63
CA TYR A 173 6.30 -12.38 9.01
C TYR A 173 6.30 -11.26 10.04
N ASP A 174 6.92 -10.14 9.66
CA ASP A 174 6.83 -8.86 10.35
C ASP A 174 6.52 -7.72 9.38
N VAL A 175 6.19 -6.56 9.94
CA VAL A 175 6.00 -5.32 9.19
C VAL A 175 7.19 -4.42 9.48
N PHE A 176 7.77 -3.81 8.46
CA PHE A 176 8.81 -2.80 8.64
C PHE A 176 8.30 -1.64 9.48
N ASP A 177 9.20 -1.05 10.28
CA ASP A 177 8.86 0.16 11.04
C ASP A 177 8.45 1.29 10.08
N ARG A 178 7.31 1.91 10.35
CA ARG A 178 6.77 3.04 9.57
C ARG A 178 7.68 4.27 9.57
N LYS A 179 8.54 4.42 10.57
CA LYS A 179 9.55 5.48 10.62
C LYS A 179 10.70 5.22 9.65
N GLN A 180 10.98 3.94 9.38
CA GLN A 180 12.03 3.55 8.45
C GLN A 180 11.53 3.51 7.01
N ILE A 181 10.38 2.87 6.79
CA ILE A 181 9.80 2.72 5.45
C ILE A 181 8.57 3.60 5.32
N VAL A 182 8.73 4.70 4.62
CA VAL A 182 7.73 5.76 4.50
C VAL A 182 7.01 5.67 3.14
N ASN A 183 5.69 5.88 3.13
CA ASN A 183 4.93 6.07 1.91
C ASN A 183 4.64 7.56 1.73
N LYS A 184 5.14 8.17 0.65
CA LYS A 184 5.14 9.61 0.41
C LYS A 184 3.79 10.21 0.01
N HIS A 185 2.70 9.47 0.09
CA HIS A 185 1.37 10.11 0.05
C HIS A 185 1.16 11.12 1.20
N CYS A 186 2.07 11.11 2.19
CA CYS A 186 2.23 12.15 3.19
C CYS A 186 3.61 12.81 3.01
N PRO A 187 3.75 13.86 2.19
CA PRO A 187 5.05 14.42 1.78
C PRO A 187 5.91 15.00 2.91
N GLN A 188 5.41 15.08 4.12
CA GLN A 188 6.12 15.66 5.27
C GLN A 188 6.72 14.64 6.22
N THR A 189 6.58 13.34 5.96
CA THR A 189 7.12 12.26 6.81
C THR A 189 8.53 11.80 6.43
N THR A 190 9.16 12.38 5.43
CA THR A 190 10.59 12.20 5.21
C THR A 190 11.34 12.91 6.33
N THR A 191 11.44 12.26 7.49
CA THR A 191 12.42 12.65 8.49
C THR A 191 13.80 12.36 7.91
N ASP A 192 14.80 13.17 8.24
CA ASP A 192 16.21 12.95 7.85
C ASP A 192 16.74 11.54 8.22
N ASN A 193 15.96 10.76 8.96
CA ASN A 193 16.25 9.41 9.45
C ASN A 193 15.40 8.31 8.79
N SER A 194 14.66 8.57 7.69
CA SER A 194 13.96 7.50 7.00
C SER A 194 14.92 6.68 6.15
N PHE A 195 14.88 5.36 6.29
CA PHE A 195 15.67 4.40 5.50
C PHE A 195 15.34 4.47 4.01
N GLY A 196 14.07 4.63 3.67
CA GLY A 196 13.61 4.74 2.31
C GLY A 196 12.15 5.16 2.23
N TYR A 197 11.74 5.63 1.05
CA TYR A 197 10.37 6.05 0.81
C TYR A 197 9.86 5.59 -0.55
N HIS A 198 8.55 5.37 -0.61
CA HIS A 198 7.81 5.04 -1.83
C HIS A 198 7.05 6.27 -2.32
N ASP A 199 7.30 6.71 -3.55
CA ASP A 199 6.71 7.94 -4.10
C ASP A 199 5.26 7.77 -4.57
N GLY A 200 4.81 6.53 -4.82
CA GLY A 200 3.39 6.14 -5.03
C GLY A 200 2.56 6.94 -6.03
N GLY A 201 3.10 8.03 -6.55
CA GLY A 201 2.38 9.00 -7.36
C GLY A 201 2.52 8.84 -8.86
N THR A 202 3.47 8.04 -9.33
CA THR A 202 3.87 8.05 -10.72
C THR A 202 3.11 7.08 -11.62
N SER A 203 2.64 5.97 -11.10
CA SER A 203 1.95 4.93 -11.90
C SER A 203 0.43 5.12 -12.02
N ARG A 204 -0.20 5.86 -11.10
CA ARG A 204 -1.65 6.06 -11.04
C ARG A 204 -2.15 7.40 -11.55
N SER A 205 -1.26 8.36 -11.81
CA SER A 205 -1.57 9.79 -11.78
C SER A 205 -2.40 10.36 -12.93
N LYS A 206 -2.84 9.61 -13.93
CA LYS A 206 -3.53 10.28 -15.06
C LYS A 206 -4.87 9.70 -15.54
N LYS A 207 -5.37 8.57 -15.02
CA LYS A 207 -6.63 8.00 -15.54
C LYS A 207 -7.66 7.52 -14.52
N THR A 208 -7.35 7.44 -13.22
CA THR A 208 -8.31 7.01 -12.20
C THR A 208 -8.71 8.10 -11.22
N ASP A 209 -8.06 9.25 -11.25
CA ASP A 209 -8.21 10.34 -10.27
C ASP A 209 -9.38 11.30 -10.56
N SER A 210 -10.21 11.04 -11.54
CA SER A 210 -11.43 11.82 -11.76
C SER A 210 -12.48 11.68 -10.63
N TRP A 211 -12.27 10.74 -9.71
CA TRP A 211 -13.16 10.47 -8.57
C TRP A 211 -12.72 11.12 -7.26
N VAL A 212 -11.44 11.37 -7.10
CA VAL A 212 -10.95 12.06 -5.92
C VAL A 212 -10.87 13.54 -6.25
N ASN A 213 -11.95 14.25 -5.99
CA ASN A 213 -12.00 15.71 -6.09
C ASN A 213 -10.78 16.29 -5.36
N GLY A 214 -10.14 17.33 -5.94
CA GLY A 214 -8.99 18.01 -5.31
C GLY A 214 -9.22 18.43 -3.85
N SER A 215 -10.48 18.53 -3.41
CA SER A 215 -10.90 18.72 -2.02
C SER A 215 -10.61 17.51 -1.12
N VAL A 216 -10.74 16.29 -1.62
CA VAL A 216 -10.46 15.06 -0.84
C VAL A 216 -8.96 14.87 -0.72
N LEU A 217 -8.18 15.13 -1.77
CA LEU A 217 -6.71 15.12 -1.70
C LEU A 217 -6.18 16.15 -0.70
N LYS A 218 -6.73 17.37 -0.68
CA LYS A 218 -6.41 18.38 0.34
C LYS A 218 -6.78 17.95 1.75
N LEU A 219 -7.90 17.27 1.93
CA LEU A 219 -8.30 16.72 3.23
C LEU A 219 -7.37 15.61 3.69
N MET A 220 -6.93 14.72 2.79
CA MET A 220 -5.95 13.68 3.09
C MET A 220 -4.57 14.29 3.42
N GLU A 221 -4.16 15.34 2.73
CA GLU A 221 -2.94 16.09 3.01
C GLU A 221 -2.99 16.79 4.38
N VAL A 222 -4.11 17.42 4.71
CA VAL A 222 -4.35 18.03 6.04
C VAL A 222 -4.36 16.97 7.13
N GLU A 223 -4.96 15.82 6.87
CA GLU A 223 -4.98 14.68 7.79
C GLU A 223 -3.56 14.13 8.04
N CYS A 224 -2.77 13.95 6.97
CA CYS A 224 -1.37 13.56 7.09
C CYS A 224 -0.57 14.55 7.94
N ASN A 225 -0.73 15.85 7.68
CA ASN A 225 -0.05 16.92 8.41
C ASN A 225 -0.41 16.96 9.90
N ILE A 226 -1.68 16.74 10.24
CA ILE A 226 -2.14 16.67 11.64
C ILE A 226 -1.58 15.41 12.30
N ARG A 227 -1.63 14.27 11.63
CA ARG A 227 -1.13 12.99 12.14
C ARG A 227 0.37 13.05 12.44
N ASP A 228 1.16 13.60 11.51
CA ASP A 228 2.61 13.74 11.69
C ASP A 228 2.96 14.66 12.84
N LYS A 229 2.29 15.80 12.97
CA LYS A 229 2.51 16.71 14.12
C LYS A 229 2.13 16.09 15.46
N LEU A 230 1.09 15.26 15.50
CA LEU A 230 0.67 14.55 16.70
C LEU A 230 1.59 13.36 17.01
N TYR A 231 2.03 12.61 16.00
CA TYR A 231 2.90 11.45 16.13
C TYR A 231 4.32 11.84 16.58
N ILE A 232 4.86 12.95 16.07
CA ILE A 232 6.19 13.48 16.47
C ILE A 232 6.18 13.99 17.92
N LYS A 233 5.05 14.53 18.41
CA LYS A 233 4.93 15.07 19.78
C LYS A 233 4.56 14.05 20.84
N SER A 234 4.01 12.91 20.47
CA SER A 234 3.55 11.91 21.42
C SER A 234 4.08 10.53 21.06
N ASN A 235 4.91 9.96 21.90
CA ASN A 235 5.22 8.52 21.90
C ASN A 235 3.99 7.64 22.27
N ILE A 236 2.78 8.11 22.02
CA ILE A 236 1.56 7.49 22.54
C ILE A 236 0.82 6.83 21.37
N CYS A 237 0.97 5.51 21.24
CA CYS A 237 0.12 4.65 20.40
C CYS A 237 -1.36 4.60 20.84
N GLN A 238 -1.83 5.47 21.75
CA GLN A 238 -3.20 5.46 22.29
C GLN A 238 -4.15 6.46 21.65
N PHE A 239 -3.74 7.16 20.62
CA PHE A 239 -4.52 8.24 19.99
C PHE A 239 -5.77 7.83 19.18
N PRO A 240 -5.95 6.59 18.63
CA PRO A 240 -7.17 6.25 17.91
C PRO A 240 -8.43 6.46 18.75
N ILE A 241 -8.37 6.14 20.05
CA ILE A 241 -9.54 6.20 20.95
C ILE A 241 -9.99 7.64 21.20
N VAL A 242 -9.07 8.55 21.42
CA VAL A 242 -9.40 9.96 21.72
C VAL A 242 -9.98 10.67 20.50
N PHE A 243 -9.40 10.45 19.31
CA PHE A 243 -9.92 11.04 18.07
C PHE A 243 -11.27 10.44 17.67
N THR A 244 -11.47 9.14 17.85
CA THR A 244 -12.80 8.51 17.65
C THR A 244 -13.83 9.11 18.59
N PHE A 245 -13.45 9.35 19.84
CA PHE A 245 -14.32 9.99 20.81
C PHE A 245 -14.72 11.42 20.42
N PHE A 246 -13.74 12.24 19.97
CA PHE A 246 -14.02 13.59 19.46
C PHE A 246 -14.85 13.60 18.18
N ALA A 247 -14.60 12.66 17.25
CA ALA A 247 -15.40 12.54 16.02
C ALA A 247 -16.84 12.12 16.34
N LEU A 248 -17.04 11.19 17.26
CA LEU A 248 -18.38 10.80 17.72
C LEU A 248 -19.11 11.93 18.42
N ILE A 249 -18.42 12.73 19.24
CA ILE A 249 -19.00 13.95 19.86
C ILE A 249 -19.38 14.95 18.77
N LEU A 250 -18.53 15.20 17.78
CA LEU A 250 -18.82 16.13 16.68
C LEU A 250 -20.02 15.69 15.85
N VAL A 251 -20.11 14.41 15.50
CA VAL A 251 -21.25 13.82 14.81
C VAL A 251 -22.52 13.93 15.69
N GLY A 252 -22.41 13.64 16.97
CA GLY A 252 -23.51 13.81 17.92
C GLY A 252 -24.01 15.25 18.01
N LEU A 253 -23.10 16.22 18.03
CA LEU A 253 -23.44 17.66 18.01
C LEU A 253 -24.12 18.07 16.70
N ILE A 254 -23.62 17.61 15.55
CA ILE A 254 -24.23 17.87 14.23
C ILE A 254 -25.66 17.32 14.19
N ILE A 255 -25.85 16.08 14.64
CA ILE A 255 -27.18 15.46 14.71
C ILE A 255 -28.08 16.25 15.67
N TYR A 256 -27.58 16.61 16.86
CA TYR A 256 -28.34 17.38 17.85
C TYR A 256 -28.81 18.74 17.29
N PHE A 257 -27.89 19.50 16.67
CA PHE A 257 -28.22 20.81 16.08
C PHE A 257 -29.17 20.66 14.87
N SER A 258 -29.00 19.61 14.06
CA SER A 258 -29.92 19.32 12.95
C SER A 258 -31.34 19.00 13.45
N ILE A 259 -31.49 18.21 14.50
CA ILE A 259 -32.79 17.90 15.13
C ILE A 259 -33.40 19.16 15.75
N LYS A 260 -32.58 19.96 16.45
CA LYS A 260 -33.05 21.23 17.07
C LYS A 260 -33.53 22.23 16.01
N TYR A 261 -32.76 22.37 14.91
CA TYR A 261 -33.14 23.20 13.77
C TYR A 261 -34.45 22.74 13.13
N TYR A 262 -34.58 21.44 12.89
CA TYR A 262 -35.80 20.85 12.31
C TYR A 262 -37.02 21.01 13.21
N ARG A 263 -36.86 20.82 14.52
CA ARG A 263 -37.95 21.09 15.51
C ARG A 263 -38.37 22.56 15.53
N GLY A 264 -37.39 23.49 15.51
CA GLY A 264 -37.67 24.94 15.43
C GLY A 264 -38.37 25.34 14.14
N TYR A 265 -37.97 24.74 13.02
CA TYR A 265 -38.65 24.95 11.73
C TYR A 265 -40.11 24.45 11.74
N LYS A 266 -40.35 23.28 12.33
CA LYS A 266 -41.69 22.68 12.42
C LYS A 266 -42.62 23.49 13.33
N ILE A 267 -42.11 24.09 14.39
CA ILE A 267 -42.85 24.98 15.28
C ILE A 267 -43.22 26.28 14.55
N LYS A 268 -42.28 26.95 13.87
CA LYS A 268 -42.56 28.15 13.07
C LYS A 268 -43.60 27.92 11.97
N ARG A 269 -43.59 26.74 11.34
CA ARG A 269 -44.57 26.40 10.31
C ARG A 269 -45.98 26.16 10.87
N LYS A 270 -46.10 25.64 12.10
CA LYS A 270 -47.41 25.50 12.77
C LYS A 270 -47.98 26.84 13.20
N THR A 271 -47.16 27.77 13.73
CA THR A 271 -47.63 29.10 14.14
C THR A 271 -48.08 29.97 12.95
N ASN A 272 -47.44 29.82 11.79
CA ASN A 272 -47.86 30.56 10.59
C ASN A 272 -49.15 30.01 9.95
N LEU A 273 -49.54 28.75 10.23
CA LEU A 273 -50.77 28.12 9.75
C LEU A 273 -51.98 28.40 10.68
N THR A 274 -51.74 28.90 11.88
CA THR A 274 -52.81 29.27 12.83
C THR A 274 -53.12 30.79 12.83
N MET A 275 -52.40 31.58 12.04
CA MET A 275 -52.61 33.03 11.87
C MET A 275 -53.17 33.41 10.49
N SER A 276 -53.46 32.43 9.64
CA SER A 276 -54.19 32.57 8.37
C SER A 276 -55.58 31.96 8.52
#